data_04dc44030a89871455267bad89a0fa13
#
_entry.id   04dc44030a89871455267bad89a0fa13
#
_cell.length_a   1.000
_cell.length_b   1.000
_cell.length_c   1.000
_cell.angle_alpha   90.00
_cell.angle_beta   90.00
_cell.angle_gamma   90.00
#
_symmetry.space_group_name_H-M   'P 1'
#
loop_
_entity.id
_entity.type
_entity.pdbx_description
1 polymer ?
#
loop_
_entity_poly.entity_id
_entity_poly.type
_entity_poly.pdbx_seq_one_letter_code
_entity_poly.pdbx_strand_id
1 'polypeptide(L)'
;MIKIAICDDDANLRAYLSSLVRAQPCPCEIVEYASAGDCLADHREIDLLFLDVELAPDCPDGMALAGQLRERASGALPVIVFVSGYERYVFDAFDVGAFQYLLKPVDEEKFARVFARAVERIKAGRENPHRGRVLTLQSANISRTIPLDSIFYIESSDHKGVLHLKGGEFACYAKIRDLELELQGRFFRIHKGYLVNLSYVDGYGKTEVTLTSGDRLLLSKYKYQDFVKAYLRFLKEGSGL
;
A
#
# COMPACT_ATOMS: atom_id res chain seq x y z
N MET A 1 -11.06 7.83 -13.27
CA MET A 1 -10.11 7.53 -14.37
C MET A 1 -8.81 7.09 -13.72
N ILE A 2 -8.15 6.03 -14.22
CA ILE A 2 -6.88 5.51 -13.69
C ILE A 2 -5.73 6.21 -14.43
N LYS A 3 -4.76 6.73 -13.65
CA LYS A 3 -3.57 7.41 -14.20
C LYS A 3 -2.43 6.41 -14.34
N ILE A 4 -1.99 6.17 -15.55
CA ILE A 4 -0.99 5.16 -15.91
C ILE A 4 0.25 5.85 -16.44
N ALA A 5 1.40 5.52 -15.90
CA ALA A 5 2.68 5.93 -16.41
C ALA A 5 3.40 4.76 -17.07
N ILE A 6 4.13 5.05 -18.13
CA ILE A 6 5.03 4.12 -18.83
C ILE A 6 6.40 4.78 -18.86
N CYS A 7 7.38 4.18 -18.24
CA CYS A 7 8.75 4.68 -18.17
C CYS A 7 9.70 3.66 -18.78
N ASP A 8 10.25 3.98 -19.94
CA ASP A 8 11.16 3.15 -20.73
C ASP A 8 11.92 4.08 -21.68
N ASP A 9 13.18 3.85 -21.97
CA ASP A 9 13.97 4.67 -22.92
C ASP A 9 13.63 4.37 -24.38
N ASP A 10 13.13 3.16 -24.69
CA ASP A 10 12.69 2.78 -26.03
C ASP A 10 11.30 3.34 -26.36
N ALA A 11 11.25 4.32 -27.29
CA ALA A 11 10.01 4.94 -27.75
C ALA A 11 9.03 3.94 -28.41
N ASN A 12 9.54 2.91 -29.11
CA ASN A 12 8.70 1.91 -29.74
C ASN A 12 8.01 1.04 -28.70
N LEU A 13 8.72 0.70 -27.62
CA LEU A 13 8.15 -0.08 -26.54
C LEU A 13 7.13 0.74 -25.75
N ARG A 14 7.38 2.03 -25.48
CA ARG A 14 6.38 2.92 -24.87
C ARG A 14 5.11 2.98 -25.70
N ALA A 15 5.24 3.19 -27.02
CA ALA A 15 4.10 3.21 -27.94
C ALA A 15 3.34 1.87 -27.95
N TYR A 16 4.07 0.75 -27.95
CA TYR A 16 3.48 -0.59 -27.90
C TYR A 16 2.70 -0.81 -26.59
N LEU A 17 3.31 -0.53 -25.43
CA LEU A 17 2.63 -0.66 -24.12
C LEU A 17 1.41 0.28 -24.03
N SER A 18 1.52 1.51 -24.55
CA SER A 18 0.39 2.44 -24.66
C SER A 18 -0.75 1.86 -25.49
N SER A 19 -0.43 1.18 -26.60
CA SER A 19 -1.45 0.52 -27.43
C SER A 19 -2.15 -0.62 -26.69
N LEU A 20 -1.38 -1.44 -25.95
CA LEU A 20 -1.92 -2.52 -25.12
C LEU A 20 -2.83 -1.99 -24.01
N VAL A 21 -2.45 -0.88 -23.35
CA VAL A 21 -3.29 -0.22 -22.33
C VAL A 21 -4.59 0.28 -22.95
N ARG A 22 -4.54 0.95 -24.10
CA ARG A 22 -5.74 1.49 -24.79
C ARG A 22 -6.69 0.40 -25.28
N ALA A 23 -6.19 -0.79 -25.55
CA ALA A 23 -7.00 -1.95 -25.92
C ALA A 23 -7.81 -2.52 -24.72
N GLN A 24 -7.51 -2.13 -23.47
CA GLN A 24 -8.21 -2.63 -22.30
C GLN A 24 -9.52 -1.87 -22.05
N PRO A 25 -10.59 -2.53 -21.56
CA PRO A 25 -11.89 -1.91 -21.27
C PRO A 25 -11.86 -1.12 -19.96
N CYS A 26 -10.92 -0.17 -19.82
CA CYS A 26 -10.75 0.64 -18.61
C CYS A 26 -10.45 2.09 -18.98
N PRO A 27 -11.27 3.07 -18.54
CA PRO A 27 -10.97 4.49 -18.75
C PRO A 27 -9.68 4.89 -18.03
N CYS A 28 -8.64 5.26 -18.79
CA CYS A 28 -7.34 5.62 -18.26
C CYS A 28 -6.75 6.85 -18.94
N GLU A 29 -5.87 7.52 -18.24
CA GLU A 29 -4.98 8.57 -18.73
C GLU A 29 -3.57 8.00 -18.78
N ILE A 30 -2.87 8.15 -19.90
CA ILE A 30 -1.53 7.60 -20.10
C ILE A 30 -0.53 8.73 -20.21
N VAL A 31 0.56 8.61 -19.48
CA VAL A 31 1.73 9.51 -19.55
C VAL A 31 2.96 8.65 -19.81
N GLU A 32 3.82 9.12 -20.71
CA GLU A 32 5.05 8.43 -21.08
C GLU A 32 6.26 9.22 -20.62
N TYR A 33 7.26 8.52 -20.08
CA TYR A 33 8.54 9.08 -19.66
C TYR A 33 9.66 8.30 -20.36
N ALA A 34 10.62 9.05 -20.93
CA ALA A 34 11.81 8.46 -21.55
C ALA A 34 12.94 8.21 -20.56
N SER A 35 12.83 8.74 -19.33
CA SER A 35 13.85 8.60 -18.29
C SER A 35 13.23 8.54 -16.90
N ALA A 36 13.97 7.96 -15.95
CA ALA A 36 13.62 8.01 -14.53
C ALA A 36 13.58 9.44 -13.98
N GLY A 37 14.48 10.32 -14.48
CA GLY A 37 14.53 11.71 -14.08
C GLY A 37 13.25 12.47 -14.42
N ASP A 38 12.71 12.30 -15.63
CA ASP A 38 11.46 12.92 -16.05
C ASP A 38 10.28 12.41 -15.21
N CYS A 39 10.25 11.11 -14.92
CA CYS A 39 9.22 10.50 -14.07
C CYS A 39 9.27 11.05 -12.63
N LEU A 40 10.47 11.25 -12.06
CA LEU A 40 10.65 11.81 -10.72
C LEU A 40 10.36 13.30 -10.62
N ALA A 41 10.61 14.05 -11.69
CA ALA A 41 10.36 15.48 -11.77
C ALA A 41 8.87 15.80 -11.92
N ASP A 42 8.10 14.87 -12.44
CA ASP A 42 6.65 15.01 -12.55
C ASP A 42 5.98 14.69 -11.21
N HIS A 43 5.25 15.65 -10.66
CA HIS A 43 4.55 15.52 -9.39
C HIS A 43 3.11 15.02 -9.54
N ARG A 44 2.72 14.54 -10.73
CA ARG A 44 1.40 13.95 -10.92
C ARG A 44 1.25 12.66 -10.12
N GLU A 45 0.08 12.48 -9.55
CA GLU A 45 -0.26 11.20 -8.94
C GLU A 45 -0.36 10.11 -10.01
N ILE A 46 0.34 9.02 -9.81
CA ILE A 46 0.36 7.84 -10.68
C ILE A 46 -0.29 6.68 -9.92
N ASP A 47 -1.24 6.00 -10.55
CA ASP A 47 -1.87 4.80 -9.96
C ASP A 47 -1.14 3.50 -10.36
N LEU A 48 -0.72 3.41 -11.63
CA LEU A 48 -0.02 2.26 -12.22
C LEU A 48 1.19 2.74 -12.99
N LEU A 49 2.34 2.14 -12.72
CA LEU A 49 3.58 2.41 -13.43
C LEU A 49 4.09 1.13 -14.08
N PHE A 50 4.20 1.15 -15.41
CA PHE A 50 5.01 0.20 -16.17
C PHE A 50 6.43 0.77 -16.27
N LEU A 51 7.41 0.03 -15.79
CA LEU A 51 8.76 0.54 -15.56
C LEU A 51 9.81 -0.41 -16.12
N ASP A 52 10.65 0.06 -17.02
CA ASP A 52 11.84 -0.69 -17.37
C ASP A 52 12.84 -0.70 -16.21
N VAL A 53 13.54 -1.82 -16.07
CA VAL A 53 14.63 -1.96 -15.10
C VAL A 53 15.88 -1.23 -15.55
N GLU A 54 16.24 -1.38 -16.82
CA GLU A 54 17.44 -0.77 -17.41
C GLU A 54 17.02 0.46 -18.24
N LEU A 55 17.08 1.63 -17.62
CA LEU A 55 16.95 2.93 -18.28
C LEU A 55 18.34 3.43 -18.71
N ALA A 56 18.40 4.45 -19.57
CA ALA A 56 19.66 4.95 -20.15
C ALA A 56 20.78 5.20 -19.12
N PRO A 57 22.08 5.03 -19.50
CA PRO A 57 23.23 4.92 -18.59
C PRO A 57 23.45 6.08 -17.62
N ASP A 58 22.95 7.27 -17.92
CA ASP A 58 23.12 8.48 -17.10
C ASP A 58 21.93 8.76 -16.17
N CYS A 59 20.97 7.84 -16.08
CA CYS A 59 19.77 7.98 -15.24
C CYS A 59 19.77 6.94 -14.10
N PRO A 60 19.11 7.26 -12.97
CA PRO A 60 18.80 6.23 -11.99
C PRO A 60 18.13 5.04 -12.68
N ASP A 61 18.55 3.84 -12.38
CA ASP A 61 17.91 2.64 -12.90
C ASP A 61 16.45 2.53 -12.41
N GLY A 62 15.66 1.70 -13.09
CA GLY A 62 14.25 1.55 -12.74
C GLY A 62 14.04 1.03 -11.32
N MET A 63 14.99 0.25 -10.77
CA MET A 63 14.93 -0.20 -9.38
C MET A 63 15.10 0.95 -8.40
N ALA A 64 16.08 1.84 -8.64
CA ALA A 64 16.29 3.02 -7.82
C ALA A 64 15.08 3.97 -7.89
N LEU A 65 14.49 4.16 -9.09
CA LEU A 65 13.25 4.92 -9.27
C LEU A 65 12.10 4.33 -8.43
N ALA A 66 11.90 3.01 -8.50
CA ALA A 66 10.85 2.33 -7.74
C ALA A 66 11.04 2.53 -6.23
N GLY A 67 12.28 2.39 -5.73
CA GLY A 67 12.63 2.65 -4.32
C GLY A 67 12.27 4.08 -3.89
N GLN A 68 12.68 5.08 -4.66
CA GLN A 68 12.38 6.50 -4.37
C GLN A 68 10.88 6.80 -4.40
N LEU A 69 10.13 6.20 -5.33
CA LEU A 69 8.68 6.35 -5.37
C LEU A 69 8.01 5.72 -4.14
N ARG A 70 8.53 4.59 -3.64
CA ARG A 70 8.05 3.96 -2.39
C ARG A 70 8.33 4.80 -1.16
N GLU A 71 9.50 5.43 -1.07
CA GLU A 71 9.85 6.33 0.04
C GLU A 71 8.97 7.58 0.08
N ARG A 72 8.62 8.13 -1.09
CA ARG A 72 7.75 9.31 -1.20
C ARG A 72 6.27 8.98 -0.95
N ALA A 73 5.86 7.75 -1.22
CA ALA A 73 4.46 7.35 -1.13
C ALA A 73 4.07 7.03 0.31
N SER A 74 3.03 7.68 0.80
CA SER A 74 2.38 7.34 2.09
C SER A 74 1.44 6.13 2.00
N GLY A 75 1.48 5.33 0.93
CA GLY A 75 0.53 4.23 0.67
C GLY A 75 1.02 3.16 -0.30
N ALA A 76 0.09 2.34 -0.77
CA ALA A 76 0.33 1.22 -1.68
C ALA A 76 0.48 1.62 -3.17
N LEU A 77 0.35 2.88 -3.51
CA LEU A 77 0.49 3.42 -4.86
C LEU A 77 1.85 4.09 -5.05
N PRO A 78 2.36 4.16 -6.29
CA PRO A 78 1.80 3.50 -7.48
C PRO A 78 1.94 1.98 -7.43
N VAL A 79 1.03 1.26 -8.09
CA VAL A 79 1.23 -0.15 -8.41
C VAL A 79 2.32 -0.23 -9.47
N ILE A 80 3.43 -0.91 -9.19
CA ILE A 80 4.59 -0.97 -10.09
C ILE A 80 4.64 -2.33 -10.76
N VAL A 81 4.65 -2.34 -12.09
CA VAL A 81 4.87 -3.51 -12.93
C VAL A 81 6.16 -3.30 -13.71
N PHE A 82 7.18 -4.09 -13.41
CA PHE A 82 8.41 -4.03 -14.19
C PHE A 82 8.24 -4.69 -15.56
N VAL A 83 8.88 -4.10 -16.57
CA VAL A 83 8.94 -4.61 -17.94
C VAL A 83 10.39 -4.64 -18.36
N SER A 84 11.01 -5.81 -18.48
CA SER A 84 12.46 -5.91 -18.76
C SER A 84 12.81 -7.12 -19.62
N GLY A 85 13.93 -7.03 -20.32
CA GLY A 85 14.50 -8.14 -21.09
C GLY A 85 15.23 -9.20 -20.26
N TYR A 86 15.39 -9.00 -18.96
CA TYR A 86 16.27 -9.82 -18.13
C TYR A 86 15.57 -10.48 -16.95
N GLU A 87 15.64 -11.80 -16.84
CA GLU A 87 15.06 -12.55 -15.72
C GLU A 87 15.81 -12.36 -14.40
N ARG A 88 17.08 -11.98 -14.45
CA ARG A 88 17.96 -11.84 -13.26
C ARG A 88 17.44 -10.84 -12.23
N TYR A 89 16.69 -9.82 -12.65
CA TYR A 89 16.16 -8.77 -11.78
C TYR A 89 14.82 -9.11 -11.12
N VAL A 90 14.26 -10.28 -11.40
CA VAL A 90 12.95 -10.67 -10.84
C VAL A 90 12.98 -10.68 -9.32
N PHE A 91 14.04 -11.17 -8.69
CA PHE A 91 14.17 -11.21 -7.23
C PHE A 91 14.32 -9.80 -6.65
N ASP A 92 15.16 -8.96 -7.23
CA ASP A 92 15.39 -7.59 -6.78
C ASP A 92 14.09 -6.74 -6.90
N ALA A 93 13.26 -7.04 -7.90
CA ALA A 93 11.97 -6.38 -8.06
C ALA A 93 11.01 -6.64 -6.88
N PHE A 94 11.08 -7.82 -6.25
CA PHE A 94 10.27 -8.09 -5.06
C PHE A 94 10.71 -7.26 -3.85
N ASP A 95 12.00 -6.97 -3.71
CA ASP A 95 12.53 -6.19 -2.58
C ASP A 95 12.03 -4.74 -2.61
N VAL A 96 11.79 -4.17 -3.80
CA VAL A 96 11.20 -2.84 -3.97
C VAL A 96 9.67 -2.85 -4.04
N GLY A 97 9.04 -3.98 -3.73
CA GLY A 97 7.59 -4.11 -3.66
C GLY A 97 6.89 -4.07 -5.02
N ALA A 98 7.51 -4.67 -6.04
CA ALA A 98 6.87 -4.84 -7.35
C ALA A 98 5.54 -5.61 -7.24
N PHE A 99 4.54 -5.17 -7.97
CA PHE A 99 3.28 -5.89 -8.10
C PHE A 99 3.42 -7.10 -9.02
N GLN A 100 4.15 -6.93 -10.12
CA GLN A 100 4.39 -7.97 -11.11
C GLN A 100 5.63 -7.65 -11.96
N TYR A 101 6.12 -8.67 -12.68
CA TYR A 101 7.22 -8.58 -13.62
C TYR A 101 6.82 -9.16 -14.98
N LEU A 102 7.02 -8.40 -16.04
CA LEU A 102 6.79 -8.80 -17.44
C LEU A 102 8.13 -8.86 -18.17
N LEU A 103 8.38 -9.99 -18.81
CA LEU A 103 9.57 -10.14 -19.67
C LEU A 103 9.28 -9.61 -21.08
N LYS A 104 10.26 -8.93 -21.67
CA LYS A 104 10.28 -8.56 -23.10
C LYS A 104 10.68 -9.79 -23.94
N PRO A 105 10.00 -10.07 -25.05
CA PRO A 105 8.88 -9.36 -25.62
C PRO A 105 7.60 -9.56 -24.81
N VAL A 106 6.81 -8.51 -24.64
CA VAL A 106 5.60 -8.54 -23.80
C VAL A 106 4.48 -9.29 -24.51
N ASP A 107 4.03 -10.38 -23.91
CA ASP A 107 2.90 -11.16 -24.37
C ASP A 107 1.57 -10.44 -24.06
N GLU A 108 0.70 -10.29 -25.05
CA GLU A 108 -0.54 -9.50 -24.94
C GLU A 108 -1.53 -10.10 -23.94
N GLU A 109 -1.67 -11.45 -23.89
CA GLU A 109 -2.57 -12.11 -22.96
C GLU A 109 -2.07 -11.99 -21.52
N LYS A 110 -0.74 -12.16 -21.33
CA LYS A 110 -0.11 -11.98 -20.02
C LYS A 110 -0.24 -10.55 -19.55
N PHE A 111 -0.03 -9.57 -20.46
CA PHE A 111 -0.25 -8.15 -20.17
C PHE A 111 -1.68 -7.89 -19.72
N ALA A 112 -2.69 -8.35 -20.47
CA ALA A 112 -4.09 -8.15 -20.14
C ALA A 112 -4.46 -8.70 -18.75
N ARG A 113 -3.96 -9.90 -18.42
CA ARG A 113 -4.17 -10.51 -17.07
C ARG A 113 -3.51 -9.68 -15.96
N VAL A 114 -2.28 -9.22 -16.17
CA VAL A 114 -1.56 -8.39 -15.19
C VAL A 114 -2.25 -7.04 -15.02
N PHE A 115 -2.65 -6.41 -16.13
CA PHE A 115 -3.37 -5.14 -16.14
C PHE A 115 -4.69 -5.22 -15.37
N ALA A 116 -5.51 -6.23 -15.65
CA ALA A 116 -6.79 -6.43 -14.95
C ALA A 116 -6.60 -6.54 -13.44
N ARG A 117 -5.63 -7.35 -13.00
CA ARG A 117 -5.30 -7.50 -11.56
C ARG A 117 -4.76 -6.20 -10.94
N ALA A 118 -3.96 -5.42 -11.69
CA ALA A 118 -3.47 -4.12 -11.24
C ALA A 118 -4.64 -3.13 -11.06
N VAL A 119 -5.57 -3.08 -12.01
CA VAL A 119 -6.77 -2.25 -11.93
C VAL A 119 -7.66 -2.64 -10.74
N GLU A 120 -7.88 -3.92 -10.49
CA GLU A 120 -8.61 -4.40 -9.31
C GLU A 120 -7.91 -3.96 -8.01
N ARG A 121 -6.58 -4.07 -7.96
CA ARG A 121 -5.79 -3.62 -6.82
C ARG A 121 -5.94 -2.12 -6.56
N ILE A 122 -5.90 -1.30 -7.63
CA ILE A 122 -6.06 0.15 -7.56
C ILE A 122 -7.46 0.52 -7.10
N LYS A 123 -8.50 -0.09 -7.69
CA LYS A 123 -9.90 0.15 -7.31
C LYS A 123 -10.13 -0.22 -5.84
N ALA A 124 -9.69 -1.40 -5.42
CA ALA A 124 -9.77 -1.82 -4.03
C ALA A 124 -9.03 -0.88 -3.06
N GLY A 125 -7.90 -0.30 -3.49
CA GLY A 125 -7.17 0.71 -2.73
C GLY A 125 -7.89 2.06 -2.66
N ARG A 126 -8.60 2.46 -3.71
CA ARG A 126 -9.40 3.69 -3.74
C ARG A 126 -10.70 3.57 -2.92
N GLU A 127 -11.34 2.40 -2.95
CA GLU A 127 -12.52 2.11 -2.13
C GLU A 127 -12.17 2.01 -0.65
N ASN A 128 -10.96 1.56 -0.35
CA ASN A 128 -10.42 1.51 1.00
C ASN A 128 -8.92 1.87 0.97
N PRO A 129 -8.56 3.14 1.16
CA PRO A 129 -7.16 3.64 1.09
C PRO A 129 -6.20 2.90 2.02
N HIS A 130 -6.75 2.20 3.01
CA HIS A 130 -6.00 1.44 3.99
C HIS A 130 -5.88 -0.06 3.67
N ARG A 131 -6.54 -0.54 2.60
CA ARG A 131 -6.51 -1.97 2.23
C ARG A 131 -5.16 -2.35 1.61
N GLY A 132 -4.60 -3.45 2.10
CA GLY A 132 -3.36 -4.03 1.59
C GLY A 132 -2.08 -3.42 2.16
N ARG A 133 -2.16 -2.44 3.08
CA ARG A 133 -0.99 -2.03 3.87
C ARG A 133 -0.59 -3.16 4.82
N VAL A 134 0.70 -3.33 4.98
CA VAL A 134 1.29 -4.35 5.86
C VAL A 134 2.11 -3.68 6.96
N LEU A 135 2.20 -4.34 8.11
CA LEU A 135 3.08 -3.98 9.22
C LEU A 135 4.17 -5.05 9.29
N THR A 136 5.42 -4.65 9.18
CA THR A 136 6.54 -5.57 9.32
C THR A 136 7.13 -5.42 10.72
N LEU A 137 7.10 -6.50 11.50
CA LEU A 137 7.56 -6.53 12.87
C LEU A 137 8.65 -7.58 13.04
N GLN A 138 9.63 -7.25 13.87
CA GLN A 138 10.65 -8.19 14.31
C GLN A 138 10.28 -8.78 15.68
N SER A 139 10.29 -10.11 15.78
CA SER A 139 10.15 -10.84 17.04
C SER A 139 11.26 -11.87 17.12
N ALA A 140 12.13 -11.74 18.10
CA ALA A 140 13.37 -12.52 18.25
C ALA A 140 14.24 -12.44 16.96
N ASN A 141 14.36 -13.51 16.20
CA ASN A 141 15.14 -13.53 14.93
C ASN A 141 14.24 -13.69 13.69
N ILE A 142 12.94 -13.43 13.80
CA ILE A 142 11.98 -13.61 12.73
C ILE A 142 11.33 -12.25 12.40
N SER A 143 11.47 -11.81 11.14
CA SER A 143 10.65 -10.73 10.59
C SER A 143 9.32 -11.30 10.12
N ARG A 144 8.21 -10.73 10.59
CA ARG A 144 6.87 -11.11 10.13
C ARG A 144 6.14 -9.92 9.55
N THR A 145 5.67 -10.09 8.34
CA THR A 145 4.82 -9.12 7.64
C THR A 145 3.36 -9.48 7.86
N ILE A 146 2.60 -8.57 8.46
CA ILE A 146 1.22 -8.78 8.89
C ILE A 146 0.33 -7.79 8.15
N PRO A 147 -0.67 -8.25 7.37
CA PRO A 147 -1.64 -7.36 6.75
C PRO A 147 -2.42 -6.57 7.79
N LEU A 148 -2.53 -5.24 7.64
CA LEU A 148 -3.31 -4.41 8.57
C LEU A 148 -4.78 -4.83 8.63
N ASP A 149 -5.31 -5.39 7.54
CA ASP A 149 -6.67 -5.96 7.48
C ASP A 149 -6.85 -7.22 8.32
N SER A 150 -5.77 -7.80 8.84
CA SER A 150 -5.86 -8.93 9.77
C SER A 150 -5.84 -8.52 11.24
N ILE A 151 -5.54 -7.24 11.55
CA ILE A 151 -5.35 -6.74 12.92
C ILE A 151 -6.62 -6.06 13.40
N PHE A 152 -7.25 -6.54 14.43
CA PHE A 152 -8.38 -5.90 15.10
C PHE A 152 -7.90 -4.75 16.00
N TYR A 153 -6.95 -5.05 16.88
CA TYR A 153 -6.35 -4.06 17.77
C TYR A 153 -4.97 -4.53 18.26
N ILE A 154 -4.24 -3.63 18.88
CA ILE A 154 -2.95 -3.90 19.49
C ILE A 154 -3.04 -3.53 20.97
N GLU A 155 -2.64 -4.46 21.81
CA GLU A 155 -2.57 -4.31 23.27
C GLU A 155 -1.13 -4.12 23.72
N SER A 156 -0.91 -3.23 24.68
CA SER A 156 0.36 -3.12 25.38
C SER A 156 0.33 -3.99 26.63
N SER A 157 1.10 -5.06 26.65
CA SER A 157 1.23 -5.98 27.76
C SER A 157 2.70 -6.27 28.05
N ASP A 158 3.16 -6.10 29.29
CA ASP A 158 4.51 -6.44 29.80
C ASP A 158 5.65 -5.97 28.86
N HIS A 159 5.62 -4.68 28.47
CA HIS A 159 6.58 -4.05 27.56
C HIS A 159 6.58 -4.60 26.12
N LYS A 160 5.58 -5.42 25.75
CA LYS A 160 5.38 -5.95 24.39
C LYS A 160 4.11 -5.37 23.79
N GLY A 161 4.09 -5.30 22.46
CA GLY A 161 2.86 -5.13 21.70
C GLY A 161 2.28 -6.52 21.37
N VAL A 162 1.04 -6.76 21.76
CA VAL A 162 0.29 -7.97 21.39
C VAL A 162 -0.72 -7.57 20.31
N LEU A 163 -0.57 -8.09 19.11
CA LEU A 163 -1.49 -7.88 17.99
C LEU A 163 -2.57 -8.95 18.04
N HIS A 164 -3.82 -8.53 18.18
CA HIS A 164 -5.00 -9.41 18.11
C HIS A 164 -5.46 -9.47 16.66
N LEU A 165 -5.30 -10.64 16.04
CA LEU A 165 -5.47 -10.88 14.62
C LEU A 165 -6.72 -11.74 14.37
N LYS A 166 -7.24 -11.73 13.13
CA LYS A 166 -8.31 -12.64 12.68
C LYS A 166 -7.98 -14.13 12.86
N GLY A 167 -6.70 -14.47 12.89
CA GLY A 167 -6.20 -15.86 13.00
C GLY A 167 -5.45 -16.15 14.29
N GLY A 168 -5.64 -15.37 15.37
CA GLY A 168 -4.96 -15.56 16.65
C GLY A 168 -4.17 -14.32 17.07
N GLU A 169 -3.12 -14.50 17.88
CA GLU A 169 -2.34 -13.40 18.44
C GLU A 169 -0.88 -13.45 17.97
N PHE A 170 -0.25 -12.28 17.93
CA PHE A 170 1.18 -12.15 17.68
C PHE A 170 1.80 -11.13 18.62
N ALA A 171 2.76 -11.56 19.43
CA ALA A 171 3.49 -10.69 20.35
C ALA A 171 4.81 -10.23 19.73
N CYS A 172 5.13 -8.94 19.85
CA CYS A 172 6.37 -8.33 19.37
C CYS A 172 6.97 -7.36 20.38
N TYR A 173 8.27 -7.10 20.25
CA TYR A 173 8.97 -6.11 21.09
C TYR A 173 8.87 -4.70 20.44
N ALA A 174 7.64 -4.22 20.25
CA ALA A 174 7.38 -2.88 19.76
C ALA A 174 6.60 -2.08 20.81
N LYS A 175 6.98 -0.81 20.99
CA LYS A 175 6.23 0.08 21.88
C LYS A 175 4.96 0.54 21.17
N ILE A 176 3.84 0.53 21.89
CA ILE A 176 2.54 0.95 21.33
C ILE A 176 2.57 2.40 20.77
N ARG A 177 3.46 3.25 21.31
CA ARG A 177 3.65 4.62 20.81
C ARG A 177 4.26 4.64 19.42
N ASP A 178 5.23 3.78 19.15
CA ASP A 178 5.90 3.73 17.85
C ASP A 178 4.93 3.17 16.80
N LEU A 179 4.15 2.14 17.18
CA LEU A 179 3.07 1.58 16.35
C LEU A 179 1.95 2.60 16.11
N GLU A 180 1.61 3.46 17.09
CA GLU A 180 0.63 4.55 16.92
C GLU A 180 1.07 5.52 15.83
N LEU A 181 2.36 5.87 15.77
CA LEU A 181 2.92 6.76 14.74
C LEU A 181 2.92 6.11 13.35
N GLU A 182 3.34 4.85 13.27
CA GLU A 182 3.43 4.10 12.01
C GLU A 182 2.05 3.80 11.40
N LEU A 183 1.04 3.57 12.24
CA LEU A 183 -0.30 3.15 11.85
C LEU A 183 -1.32 4.32 11.80
N GLN A 184 -0.86 5.57 11.80
CA GLN A 184 -1.73 6.75 11.74
C GLN A 184 -2.72 6.69 10.58
N GLY A 185 -3.91 7.27 10.79
CA GLY A 185 -5.00 7.33 9.83
C GLY A 185 -5.90 6.10 9.82
N ARG A 186 -5.39 4.93 10.19
CA ARG A 186 -6.16 3.69 10.27
C ARG A 186 -6.36 3.19 11.70
N PHE A 187 -5.37 3.40 12.55
CA PHE A 187 -5.44 3.01 13.96
C PHE A 187 -5.53 4.25 14.84
N PHE A 188 -6.25 4.12 15.93
CA PHE A 188 -6.40 5.17 16.94
C PHE A 188 -6.15 4.61 18.34
N ARG A 189 -5.35 5.33 19.12
CA ARG A 189 -5.05 4.98 20.51
C ARG A 189 -6.15 5.44 21.44
N ILE A 190 -7.05 4.52 21.79
CA ILE A 190 -8.22 4.78 22.66
C ILE A 190 -7.88 4.80 24.15
N HIS A 191 -6.80 4.11 24.54
CA HIS A 191 -6.33 3.99 25.92
C HIS A 191 -4.80 3.86 25.96
N LYS A 192 -4.18 4.05 27.12
CA LYS A 192 -2.72 3.85 27.28
C LYS A 192 -2.25 2.46 26.84
N GLY A 193 -3.11 1.46 26.92
CA GLY A 193 -2.85 0.07 26.56
C GLY A 193 -3.48 -0.40 25.25
N TYR A 194 -4.31 0.40 24.57
CA TYR A 194 -5.06 -0.08 23.39
C TYR A 194 -4.96 0.85 22.19
N LEU A 195 -4.55 0.29 21.06
CA LEU A 195 -4.50 0.91 19.74
C LEU A 195 -5.45 0.14 18.81
N VAL A 196 -6.57 0.72 18.44
CA VAL A 196 -7.68 0.07 17.74
C VAL A 196 -7.66 0.37 16.26
N ASN A 197 -7.89 -0.64 15.44
CA ASN A 197 -8.12 -0.47 14.01
C ASN A 197 -9.54 0.05 13.76
N LEU A 198 -9.64 1.26 13.24
CA LEU A 198 -10.92 1.95 13.00
C LEU A 198 -11.82 1.20 12.01
N SER A 199 -11.25 0.37 11.12
CA SER A 199 -12.01 -0.47 10.19
C SER A 199 -12.87 -1.53 10.86
N TYR A 200 -12.58 -1.86 12.13
CA TYR A 200 -13.27 -2.92 12.87
C TYR A 200 -14.09 -2.40 14.05
N VAL A 201 -14.29 -1.11 14.12
CA VAL A 201 -15.20 -0.52 15.10
C VAL A 201 -16.63 -0.83 14.69
N ASP A 202 -17.35 -1.60 15.50
CA ASP A 202 -18.75 -1.93 15.34
C ASP A 202 -19.65 -0.91 16.07
N GLY A 203 -19.22 -0.47 17.26
CA GLY A 203 -19.91 0.53 18.04
C GLY A 203 -19.00 1.19 19.08
N TYR A 204 -19.45 2.32 19.63
CA TYR A 204 -18.71 2.98 20.69
C TYR A 204 -19.63 3.75 21.66
N GLY A 205 -19.23 3.77 22.93
CA GLY A 205 -19.80 4.57 23.99
C GLY A 205 -18.79 5.56 24.55
N LYS A 206 -19.16 6.24 25.64
CA LYS A 206 -18.26 7.22 26.29
C LYS A 206 -17.02 6.59 26.94
N THR A 207 -17.09 5.31 27.28
CA THR A 207 -16.05 4.61 28.06
C THR A 207 -15.56 3.32 27.42
N GLU A 208 -16.16 2.91 26.30
CA GLU A 208 -15.80 1.66 25.62
C GLU A 208 -15.96 1.74 24.11
N VAL A 209 -15.22 0.91 23.40
CA VAL A 209 -15.34 0.64 21.96
C VAL A 209 -15.58 -0.84 21.79
N THR A 210 -16.60 -1.20 20.99
CA THR A 210 -16.88 -2.58 20.60
C THR A 210 -16.37 -2.82 19.19
N LEU A 211 -15.70 -3.94 18.97
CA LEU A 211 -15.15 -4.35 17.69
C LEU A 211 -16.01 -5.43 17.03
N THR A 212 -15.91 -5.56 15.73
CA THR A 212 -16.56 -6.63 14.95
C THR A 212 -16.12 -8.05 15.34
N SER A 213 -15.00 -8.18 16.04
CA SER A 213 -14.56 -9.42 16.69
C SER A 213 -15.36 -9.79 17.94
N GLY A 214 -16.18 -8.86 18.47
CA GLY A 214 -16.90 -8.98 19.73
C GLY A 214 -16.14 -8.44 20.96
N ASP A 215 -14.89 -8.05 20.79
CA ASP A 215 -14.09 -7.48 21.88
C ASP A 215 -14.63 -6.12 22.31
N ARG A 216 -14.64 -5.86 23.62
CA ARG A 216 -14.97 -4.57 24.22
C ARG A 216 -13.75 -3.99 24.91
N LEU A 217 -13.31 -2.84 24.45
CA LEU A 217 -12.07 -2.22 24.88
C LEU A 217 -12.35 -0.89 25.58
N LEU A 218 -11.61 -0.61 26.67
CA LEU A 218 -11.73 0.63 27.41
C LEU A 218 -11.32 1.83 26.58
N LEU A 219 -12.22 2.81 26.50
CA LEU A 219 -11.97 4.13 25.93
C LEU A 219 -11.73 5.14 27.04
N SER A 220 -10.56 5.78 27.05
CA SER A 220 -10.25 6.84 27.99
C SER A 220 -11.19 8.05 27.81
N LYS A 221 -11.73 8.58 28.88
CA LYS A 221 -12.61 9.79 28.86
C LYS A 221 -11.95 10.95 28.13
N TYR A 222 -10.64 11.13 28.31
CA TYR A 222 -9.86 12.20 27.65
C TYR A 222 -9.67 11.99 26.14
N LYS A 223 -9.78 10.74 25.67
CA LYS A 223 -9.61 10.37 24.26
C LYS A 223 -10.93 10.32 23.49
N TYR A 224 -12.09 10.38 24.18
CA TYR A 224 -13.40 10.20 23.54
C TYR A 224 -13.64 11.16 22.39
N GLN A 225 -13.45 12.47 22.60
CA GLN A 225 -13.72 13.48 21.56
C GLN A 225 -12.77 13.32 20.36
N ASP A 226 -11.50 13.06 20.63
CA ASP A 226 -10.50 12.88 19.57
C ASP A 226 -10.75 11.59 18.79
N PHE A 227 -11.17 10.52 19.49
CA PHE A 227 -11.58 9.26 18.87
C PHE A 227 -12.76 9.47 17.92
N VAL A 228 -13.82 10.14 18.37
CA VAL A 228 -15.01 10.41 17.53
C VAL A 228 -14.62 11.20 16.28
N LYS A 229 -13.78 12.24 16.41
CA LYS A 229 -13.29 13.02 15.27
C LYS A 229 -12.48 12.16 14.30
N ALA A 230 -11.57 11.31 14.82
CA ALA A 230 -10.76 10.44 14.01
C ALA A 230 -11.59 9.37 13.29
N TYR A 231 -12.57 8.79 13.97
CA TYR A 231 -13.46 7.78 13.41
C TYR A 231 -14.36 8.37 12.31
N LEU A 232 -14.94 9.54 12.52
CA LEU A 232 -15.75 10.23 11.49
C LEU A 232 -14.92 10.62 10.27
N ARG A 233 -13.66 11.04 10.47
CA ARG A 233 -12.73 11.30 9.36
C ARG A 233 -12.45 10.03 8.59
N PHE A 234 -12.11 8.95 9.28
CA PHE A 234 -11.87 7.65 8.69
C PHE A 234 -13.05 7.14 7.85
N LEU A 235 -14.28 7.30 8.33
CA LEU A 235 -15.50 6.92 7.58
C LEU A 235 -15.68 7.76 6.32
N LYS A 236 -15.39 9.08 6.37
CA LYS A 236 -15.48 9.98 5.20
C LYS A 236 -14.43 9.61 4.14
N GLU A 237 -13.21 9.34 4.55
CA GLU A 237 -12.11 8.94 3.64
C GLU A 237 -12.37 7.56 3.00
N GLY A 238 -13.04 6.66 3.71
CA GLY A 238 -13.42 5.32 3.22
C GLY A 238 -14.70 5.29 2.37
N SER A 239 -15.55 6.32 2.44
CA SER A 239 -16.85 6.35 1.75
C SER A 239 -16.83 7.05 0.39
N GLY A 240 -15.71 7.67 -0.01
CA GLY A 240 -15.59 8.29 -1.34
C GLY A 240 -16.59 9.43 -1.62
N LEU A 241 -17.09 10.12 -0.57
CA LEU A 241 -17.97 11.30 -0.67
C LEU A 241 -17.14 12.58 -0.68
#